data_8e052728c50e2767add87ec1d4d043ce
#
_entry.id   8e052728c50e2767add87ec1d4d043ce
#
_cell.length_a   1.000
_cell.length_b   1.000
_cell.length_c   1.000
_cell.angle_alpha   90.00
_cell.angle_beta   90.00
_cell.angle_gamma   90.00
#
_symmetry.space_group_name_H-M   'P 1'
#
loop_
_entity.id
_entity.type
_entity.pdbx_description
1 polymer ?
#
loop_
_entity_poly.entity_id
_entity_poly.type
_entity_poly.pdbx_seq_one_letter_code
_entity_poly.pdbx_strand_id
1 'polypeptide(L)'
;MLFRSAHHVVDHAEPLAAQVEALGLGAPGFVFCTTHTLQHLPEIVKLIAPQGRLCVIDDPASLDVMPLKLKSVSLHWELMYTRSLFGTADMGEQGALLDEVSRLVDAGEIRTTLSDVLGPIDAATLKRAHALIEGGTAKGKVVLEGWR
;
A
#
# COMPACT_ATOMS: atom_id res chain seq x y z
N MET A 1 -10.84 -1.99 14.37
CA MET A 1 -10.15 -3.08 13.64
C MET A 1 -8.66 -2.80 13.73
N LEU A 2 -7.90 -3.64 14.42
CA LEU A 2 -6.46 -3.42 14.57
C LEU A 2 -5.76 -3.93 13.30
N PHE A 3 -5.32 -3.02 12.45
CA PHE A 3 -4.35 -3.34 11.42
C PHE A 3 -3.03 -3.75 12.09
N ARG A 4 -2.47 -4.85 11.64
CA ARG A 4 -1.42 -5.61 12.35
C ARG A 4 -0.11 -4.85 12.58
N SER A 5 0.07 -3.64 12.06
CA SER A 5 1.28 -2.84 12.20
C SER A 5 1.04 -1.32 12.30
N ALA A 6 -0.19 -0.85 12.11
CA ALA A 6 -0.50 0.57 12.26
C ALA A 6 -0.89 0.91 13.71
N HIS A 7 -0.33 1.98 14.27
CA HIS A 7 -0.69 2.48 15.59
C HIS A 7 -2.08 3.13 15.58
N HIS A 8 -2.45 3.77 14.47
CA HIS A 8 -3.72 4.44 14.26
C HIS A 8 -4.30 4.05 12.91
N VAL A 9 -5.63 3.99 12.83
CA VAL A 9 -6.35 3.70 11.60
C VAL A 9 -7.44 4.76 11.44
N VAL A 10 -7.56 5.30 10.22
CA VAL A 10 -8.61 6.25 9.84
C VAL A 10 -9.45 5.66 8.72
N ASP A 11 -10.67 6.14 8.55
CA ASP A 11 -11.56 5.71 7.48
C ASP A 11 -11.26 6.51 6.20
N HIS A 12 -10.81 5.83 5.15
CA HIS A 12 -10.49 6.48 3.87
C HIS A 12 -11.74 6.95 3.09
N ALA A 13 -12.94 6.54 3.49
CA ALA A 13 -14.19 7.06 2.92
C ALA A 13 -14.53 8.47 3.44
N GLU A 14 -13.93 8.88 4.56
CA GLU A 14 -14.13 10.16 5.20
C GLU A 14 -12.90 11.08 4.99
N PRO A 15 -13.02 12.42 5.18
CA PRO A 15 -11.90 13.34 5.00
C PRO A 15 -10.67 12.96 5.85
N LEU A 16 -9.58 12.56 5.18
CA LEU A 16 -8.37 12.06 5.85
C LEU A 16 -7.68 13.13 6.68
N ALA A 17 -7.62 14.37 6.19
CA ALA A 17 -6.91 15.45 6.85
C ALA A 17 -7.48 15.74 8.25
N ALA A 18 -8.80 15.84 8.36
CA ALA A 18 -9.48 16.10 9.63
C ALA A 18 -9.28 14.95 10.63
N GLN A 19 -9.32 13.70 10.16
CA GLN A 19 -9.10 12.54 11.02
C GLN A 19 -7.66 12.47 11.53
N VAL A 20 -6.68 12.73 10.67
CA VAL A 20 -5.25 12.74 11.05
C VAL A 20 -4.96 13.87 12.04
N GLU A 21 -5.54 15.06 11.83
CA GLU A 21 -5.43 16.19 12.75
C GLU A 21 -6.00 15.84 14.13
N ALA A 22 -7.15 15.18 14.17
CA ALA A 22 -7.80 14.74 15.41
C ALA A 22 -6.95 13.75 16.25
N LEU A 23 -5.98 13.06 15.65
CA LEU A 23 -5.05 12.20 16.38
C LEU A 23 -4.06 13.01 17.25
N GLY A 24 -3.88 14.30 17.01
CA GLY A 24 -2.97 15.16 17.78
C GLY A 24 -1.48 14.86 17.61
N LEU A 25 -1.11 14.09 16.56
CA LEU A 25 0.28 13.64 16.32
C LEU A 25 1.08 14.60 15.42
N GLY A 26 0.46 15.69 14.96
CA GLY A 26 1.05 16.61 14.00
C GLY A 26 0.92 16.10 12.54
N ALA A 27 1.38 16.93 11.61
CA ALA A 27 1.33 16.60 10.17
C ALA A 27 2.39 15.54 9.82
N PRO A 28 2.03 14.48 9.07
CA PRO A 28 2.97 13.44 8.68
C PRO A 28 4.04 13.97 7.71
N GLY A 29 5.31 13.68 8.00
CA GLY A 29 6.43 14.01 7.13
C GLY A 29 6.57 13.05 5.93
N PHE A 30 5.98 11.86 6.00
CA PHE A 30 6.01 10.84 4.96
C PHE A 30 4.59 10.34 4.69
N VAL A 31 4.22 10.31 3.43
CA VAL A 31 2.95 9.72 2.99
C VAL A 31 3.27 8.69 1.90
N PHE A 32 2.75 7.48 2.04
CA PHE A 32 2.91 6.40 1.07
C PHE A 32 1.54 6.01 0.52
N CYS A 33 1.33 6.27 -0.76
CA CYS A 33 0.10 5.96 -1.48
C CYS A 33 0.25 4.65 -2.23
N THR A 34 -0.58 3.68 -1.89
CA THR A 34 -0.57 2.34 -2.49
C THR A 34 -1.73 2.12 -3.45
N THR A 35 -2.74 3.00 -3.43
CA THR A 35 -3.92 2.92 -4.29
C THR A 35 -4.73 4.21 -4.21
N HIS A 36 -5.49 4.50 -5.27
CA HIS A 36 -6.42 5.64 -5.35
C HIS A 36 -5.76 7.01 -5.05
N THR A 37 -4.49 7.18 -5.41
CA THR A 37 -3.74 8.42 -5.15
C THR A 37 -4.47 9.66 -5.67
N LEU A 38 -5.00 9.60 -6.90
CA LEU A 38 -5.71 10.73 -7.50
C LEU A 38 -6.91 11.17 -6.67
N GLN A 39 -7.67 10.22 -6.13
CA GLN A 39 -8.84 10.49 -5.28
C GLN A 39 -8.43 11.16 -3.97
N HIS A 40 -7.34 10.69 -3.36
CA HIS A 40 -6.90 11.15 -2.04
C HIS A 40 -5.95 12.34 -2.06
N LEU A 41 -5.42 12.72 -3.23
CA LEU A 41 -4.43 13.79 -3.35
C LEU A 41 -4.86 15.11 -2.70
N PRO A 42 -6.11 15.59 -2.84
CA PRO A 42 -6.53 16.82 -2.18
C PRO A 42 -6.42 16.77 -0.66
N GLU A 43 -6.72 15.62 -0.05
CA GLU A 43 -6.57 15.41 1.40
C GLU A 43 -5.11 15.27 1.80
N ILE A 44 -4.30 14.57 0.99
CA ILE A 44 -2.85 14.41 1.21
C ILE A 44 -2.17 15.79 1.21
N VAL A 45 -2.52 16.65 0.26
CA VAL A 45 -1.97 18.03 0.21
C VAL A 45 -2.28 18.80 1.49
N LYS A 46 -3.45 18.62 2.08
CA LYS A 46 -3.83 19.26 3.35
C LYS A 46 -3.03 18.71 4.52
N LEU A 47 -2.95 17.39 4.66
CA LEU A 47 -2.39 16.72 5.84
C LEU A 47 -0.86 16.65 5.87
N ILE A 48 -0.19 16.57 4.71
CA ILE A 48 1.27 16.37 4.67
C ILE A 48 2.02 17.60 5.21
N ALA A 49 3.08 17.34 5.97
CA ALA A 49 3.91 18.40 6.50
C ALA A 49 4.65 19.19 5.41
N PRO A 50 4.97 20.48 5.63
CA PRO A 50 5.92 21.21 4.78
C PRO A 50 7.24 20.43 4.67
N GLN A 51 7.84 20.39 3.46
CA GLN A 51 9.07 19.65 3.13
C GLN A 51 8.91 18.12 3.31
N GLY A 52 7.66 17.63 3.37
CA GLY A 52 7.35 16.21 3.45
C GLY A 52 7.69 15.46 2.16
N ARG A 53 7.50 14.15 2.20
CA ARG A 53 7.75 13.25 1.07
C ARG A 53 6.49 12.43 0.78
N LEU A 54 6.05 12.48 -0.47
CA LEU A 54 4.95 11.68 -1.00
C LEU A 54 5.53 10.60 -1.90
N CYS A 55 5.31 9.34 -1.56
CA CYS A 55 5.66 8.20 -2.41
C CYS A 55 4.38 7.59 -3.01
N VAL A 56 4.41 7.28 -4.30
CA VAL A 56 3.27 6.78 -5.07
C VAL A 56 3.67 5.53 -5.84
N ILE A 57 2.86 4.46 -5.72
CA ILE A 57 3.08 3.18 -6.40
C ILE A 57 1.94 2.79 -7.35
N ASP A 58 0.77 3.43 -7.26
CA ASP A 58 -0.32 3.22 -8.22
C ASP A 58 -0.11 4.08 -9.49
N ASP A 59 -0.83 3.74 -10.55
CA ASP A 59 -0.66 4.28 -11.89
C ASP A 59 -1.83 5.21 -12.28
N PRO A 60 -1.95 6.42 -11.68
CA PRO A 60 -2.98 7.36 -12.11
C PRO A 60 -2.68 7.84 -13.53
N ALA A 61 -3.72 7.95 -14.37
CA ALA A 61 -3.57 8.41 -15.75
C ALA A 61 -2.95 9.82 -15.85
N SER A 62 -3.17 10.65 -14.84
CA SER A 62 -2.53 11.95 -14.66
C SER A 62 -2.51 12.30 -13.17
N LEU A 63 -1.50 13.06 -12.73
CA LEU A 63 -1.41 13.53 -11.36
C LEU A 63 -0.96 15.00 -11.37
N ASP A 64 -1.87 15.92 -10.95
CA ASP A 64 -1.51 17.33 -10.77
C ASP A 64 -0.73 17.50 -9.46
N VAL A 65 0.58 17.67 -9.59
CA VAL A 65 1.51 17.83 -8.46
C VAL A 65 1.71 19.30 -8.05
N MET A 66 1.16 20.26 -8.79
CA MET A 66 1.32 21.68 -8.49
C MET A 66 0.87 22.06 -7.07
N PRO A 67 -0.22 21.52 -6.50
CA PRO A 67 -0.61 21.84 -5.14
C PRO A 67 0.43 21.48 -4.07
N LEU A 68 1.33 20.54 -4.34
CA LEU A 68 2.42 20.14 -3.43
C LEU A 68 3.51 21.21 -3.31
N LYS A 69 3.63 22.09 -4.32
CA LYS A 69 4.68 23.12 -4.41
C LYS A 69 4.64 24.09 -3.22
N LEU A 70 3.46 24.46 -2.75
CA LEU A 70 3.33 25.41 -1.64
C LEU A 70 4.04 24.94 -0.38
N LYS A 71 4.04 23.63 -0.14
CA LYS A 71 4.68 23.00 1.02
C LYS A 71 6.07 22.43 0.70
N SER A 72 6.62 22.65 -0.51
CA SER A 72 7.90 22.09 -0.96
C SER A 72 7.98 20.56 -0.78
N VAL A 73 6.89 19.87 -1.03
CA VAL A 73 6.82 18.40 -0.89
C VAL A 73 7.55 17.73 -2.04
N SER A 74 8.39 16.74 -1.74
CA SER A 74 9.02 15.89 -2.75
C SER A 74 8.08 14.77 -3.17
N LEU A 75 7.99 14.49 -4.48
CA LEU A 75 7.30 13.33 -5.01
C LEU A 75 8.31 12.25 -5.39
N HIS A 76 8.03 11.02 -4.98
CA HIS A 76 8.81 9.83 -5.29
C HIS A 76 7.91 8.80 -5.94
N TRP A 77 8.31 8.34 -7.13
CA TRP A 77 7.70 7.20 -7.78
C TRP A 77 8.38 5.93 -7.34
N GLU A 78 7.61 4.87 -7.14
CA GLU A 78 8.12 3.52 -6.91
C GLU A 78 7.47 2.56 -7.90
N LEU A 79 8.29 1.89 -8.70
CA LEU A 79 7.89 0.80 -9.56
C LEU A 79 8.80 -0.40 -9.27
N MET A 80 8.21 -1.47 -8.73
CA MET A 80 8.95 -2.68 -8.33
C MET A 80 9.80 -3.29 -9.45
N TYR A 81 9.45 -3.05 -10.71
CA TYR A 81 10.15 -3.59 -11.87
C TYR A 81 11.28 -2.71 -12.39
N THR A 82 11.49 -1.50 -11.88
CA THR A 82 12.51 -0.57 -12.39
C THR A 82 13.90 -1.23 -12.43
N ARG A 83 14.30 -1.89 -11.36
CA ARG A 83 15.61 -2.55 -11.27
C ARG A 83 15.79 -3.61 -12.34
N SER A 84 14.82 -4.49 -12.54
CA SER A 84 14.87 -5.56 -13.54
C SER A 84 14.71 -5.04 -14.97
N LEU A 85 13.85 -4.06 -15.21
CA LEU A 85 13.62 -3.49 -16.55
C LEU A 85 14.84 -2.76 -17.08
N PHE A 86 15.58 -2.07 -16.21
CA PHE A 86 16.75 -1.28 -16.60
C PHE A 86 18.09 -1.94 -16.28
N GLY A 87 18.08 -3.15 -15.70
CA GLY A 87 19.30 -3.88 -15.35
C GLY A 87 20.22 -3.08 -14.43
N THR A 88 19.65 -2.43 -13.40
CA THR A 88 20.43 -1.59 -12.50
C THR A 88 21.43 -2.40 -11.67
N ALA A 89 22.49 -1.75 -11.19
CA ALA A 89 23.55 -2.43 -10.42
C ALA A 89 23.04 -3.10 -9.12
N ASP A 90 21.90 -2.61 -8.59
CA ASP A 90 21.24 -3.10 -7.39
C ASP A 90 20.07 -4.05 -7.69
N MET A 91 20.01 -4.66 -8.89
CA MET A 91 18.92 -5.55 -9.30
C MET A 91 18.68 -6.72 -8.34
N GLY A 92 19.70 -7.18 -7.65
CA GLY A 92 19.61 -8.25 -6.66
C GLY A 92 18.92 -7.89 -5.34
N GLU A 93 18.77 -6.60 -5.03
CA GLU A 93 18.21 -6.13 -3.74
C GLU A 93 16.76 -6.57 -3.53
N GLN A 94 15.97 -6.72 -4.59
CA GLN A 94 14.60 -7.22 -4.46
C GLN A 94 14.56 -8.67 -3.97
N GLY A 95 15.44 -9.53 -4.50
CA GLY A 95 15.58 -10.90 -4.03
C GLY A 95 16.03 -10.95 -2.57
N ALA A 96 17.08 -10.19 -2.23
CA ALA A 96 17.58 -10.09 -0.86
C ALA A 96 16.49 -9.63 0.14
N LEU A 97 15.68 -8.64 -0.25
CA LEU A 97 14.55 -8.19 0.56
C LEU A 97 13.51 -9.30 0.78
N LEU A 98 13.17 -10.06 -0.26
CA LEU A 98 12.19 -11.15 -0.15
C LEU A 98 12.71 -12.30 0.71
N ASP A 99 13.99 -12.63 0.62
CA ASP A 99 14.66 -13.62 1.48
C ASP A 99 14.61 -13.17 2.95
N GLU A 100 14.90 -11.91 3.23
CA GLU A 100 14.79 -11.35 4.58
C GLU A 100 13.34 -11.37 5.11
N VAL A 101 12.35 -11.03 4.29
CA VAL A 101 10.93 -11.13 4.68
C VAL A 101 10.56 -12.57 5.02
N SER A 102 11.01 -13.55 4.21
CA SER A 102 10.80 -14.97 4.49
C SER A 102 11.40 -15.37 5.83
N ARG A 103 12.64 -14.99 6.09
CA ARG A 103 13.32 -15.26 7.36
C ARG A 103 12.58 -14.67 8.55
N LEU A 104 12.07 -13.43 8.43
CA LEU A 104 11.33 -12.74 9.50
C LEU A 104 9.97 -13.40 9.77
N VAL A 105 9.31 -13.92 8.73
CA VAL A 105 8.06 -14.69 8.88
C VAL A 105 8.33 -16.01 9.60
N ASP A 106 9.37 -16.73 9.20
CA ASP A 106 9.75 -18.00 9.82
C ASP A 106 10.15 -17.83 11.29
N ALA A 107 10.81 -16.72 11.61
CA ALA A 107 11.15 -16.36 12.99
C ALA A 107 9.95 -15.86 13.82
N GLY A 108 8.77 -15.66 13.20
CA GLY A 108 7.59 -15.11 13.88
C GLY A 108 7.66 -13.62 14.19
N GLU A 109 8.66 -12.91 13.67
CA GLU A 109 8.83 -11.47 13.84
C GLU A 109 7.83 -10.67 12.99
N ILE A 110 7.48 -11.20 11.81
CA ILE A 110 6.43 -10.65 10.93
C ILE A 110 5.31 -11.68 10.81
N ARG A 111 4.06 -11.21 10.92
CA ARG A 111 2.88 -12.06 10.73
C ARG A 111 2.44 -12.01 9.29
N THR A 112 2.10 -13.18 8.74
CA THR A 112 1.45 -13.26 7.44
C THR A 112 0.15 -12.47 7.40
N THR A 113 -0.20 -11.92 6.25
CA THR A 113 -1.48 -11.25 5.99
C THR A 113 -2.55 -12.20 5.46
N LEU A 114 -2.29 -13.51 5.45
CA LEU A 114 -3.27 -14.52 5.09
C LEU A 114 -4.52 -14.40 5.98
N SER A 115 -5.69 -14.25 5.34
CA SER A 115 -6.99 -14.17 6.02
C SER A 115 -7.85 -15.40 5.75
N ASP A 116 -7.84 -15.88 4.51
CA ASP A 116 -8.74 -16.95 4.07
C ASP A 116 -8.04 -17.91 3.10
N VAL A 117 -8.33 -19.21 3.29
CA VAL A 117 -8.01 -20.27 2.33
C VAL A 117 -9.33 -20.76 1.75
N LEU A 118 -9.61 -20.44 0.48
CA LEU A 118 -10.89 -20.71 -0.15
C LEU A 118 -11.05 -22.16 -0.67
N GLY A 119 -9.97 -22.93 -0.66
CA GLY A 119 -9.93 -24.31 -1.15
C GLY A 119 -9.22 -24.46 -2.50
N PRO A 120 -9.55 -25.46 -3.31
CA PRO A 120 -8.77 -25.83 -4.49
C PRO A 120 -8.81 -24.78 -5.61
N ILE A 121 -7.78 -24.82 -6.45
CA ILE A 121 -7.69 -23.98 -7.66
C ILE A 121 -8.56 -24.62 -8.72
N ASP A 122 -9.81 -24.17 -8.80
CA ASP A 122 -10.77 -24.51 -9.84
C ASP A 122 -11.58 -23.28 -10.28
N ALA A 123 -12.35 -23.41 -11.34
CA ALA A 123 -13.10 -22.28 -11.90
C ALA A 123 -14.14 -21.69 -10.96
N ALA A 124 -14.76 -22.51 -10.11
CA ALA A 124 -15.78 -22.07 -9.17
C ALA A 124 -15.14 -21.26 -8.03
N THR A 125 -14.05 -21.76 -7.48
CA THR A 125 -13.32 -21.12 -6.39
C THR A 125 -12.64 -19.83 -6.87
N LEU A 126 -12.08 -19.81 -8.08
CA LEU A 126 -11.53 -18.60 -8.71
C LEU A 126 -12.60 -17.51 -8.89
N LYS A 127 -13.79 -17.84 -9.38
CA LYS A 127 -14.89 -16.87 -9.49
C LYS A 127 -15.26 -16.25 -8.13
N ARG A 128 -15.29 -17.07 -7.08
CA ARG A 128 -15.55 -16.56 -5.70
C ARG A 128 -14.43 -15.63 -5.23
N ALA A 129 -13.18 -16.00 -5.45
CA ALA A 129 -12.03 -15.19 -5.09
C ALA A 129 -12.05 -13.83 -5.82
N HIS A 130 -12.31 -13.83 -7.12
CA HIS A 130 -12.44 -12.59 -7.92
C HIS A 130 -13.55 -11.70 -7.37
N ALA A 131 -14.76 -12.25 -7.16
CA ALA A 131 -15.88 -11.48 -6.63
C ALA A 131 -15.58 -10.86 -5.25
N LEU A 132 -14.86 -11.58 -4.39
CA LEU A 132 -14.44 -11.07 -3.08
C LEU A 132 -13.46 -9.89 -3.21
N ILE A 133 -12.46 -9.99 -4.09
CA ILE A 133 -11.47 -8.93 -4.30
C ILE A 133 -12.11 -7.71 -5.00
N GLU A 134 -12.89 -7.94 -6.06
CA GLU A 134 -13.58 -6.88 -6.81
C GLU A 134 -14.61 -6.12 -5.95
N GLY A 135 -15.22 -6.81 -4.97
CA GLY A 135 -16.12 -6.19 -4.00
C GLY A 135 -15.45 -5.22 -3.02
N GLY A 136 -14.11 -5.10 -3.02
CA GLY A 136 -13.36 -4.15 -2.20
C GLY A 136 -13.44 -4.39 -0.69
N THR A 137 -14.03 -5.52 -0.26
CA THR A 137 -14.25 -5.84 1.17
C THR A 137 -13.24 -6.83 1.75
N ALA A 138 -12.39 -7.40 0.90
CA ALA A 138 -11.37 -8.35 1.33
C ALA A 138 -10.36 -7.70 2.29
N LYS A 139 -10.06 -8.40 3.38
CA LYS A 139 -9.11 -7.95 4.40
C LYS A 139 -7.98 -8.97 4.49
N GLY A 140 -6.78 -8.54 4.13
CA GLY A 140 -5.62 -9.44 4.04
C GLY A 140 -5.57 -10.17 2.70
N LYS A 141 -4.89 -11.31 2.67
CA LYS A 141 -4.68 -12.13 1.48
C LYS A 141 -5.58 -13.35 1.49
N VAL A 142 -6.18 -13.59 0.35
CA VAL A 142 -6.98 -14.78 0.05
C VAL A 142 -6.12 -15.74 -0.76
N VAL A 143 -6.06 -17.00 -0.35
CA VAL A 143 -5.22 -18.04 -0.96
C VAL A 143 -6.11 -19.19 -1.43
N LEU A 144 -5.73 -19.79 -2.56
CA LEU A 144 -6.24 -21.06 -3.05
C LEU A 144 -5.11 -22.08 -3.02
N GLU A 145 -5.39 -23.32 -2.68
CA GLU A 145 -4.38 -24.38 -2.58
C GLU A 145 -4.86 -25.69 -3.18
N GLY A 146 -3.94 -26.36 -3.88
CA GLY A 146 -4.23 -27.61 -4.57
C GLY A 146 -4.95 -27.42 -5.90
N TRP A 147 -4.71 -28.33 -6.82
CA TRP A 147 -5.37 -28.40 -8.13
C TRP A 147 -6.43 -29.49 -8.13
N ARG A 148 -7.56 -29.26 -8.76
CA ARG A 148 -8.56 -30.25 -9.10
C ARG A 148 -8.79 -30.31 -10.60
#